data_558db714d35b5a821d2a44c9cae4722b
#
_entry.id   558db714d35b5a821d2a44c9cae4722b
#
_cell.length_a   1.000
_cell.length_b   1.000
_cell.length_c   1.000
_cell.angle_alpha   90.00
_cell.angle_beta   90.00
_cell.angle_gamma   90.00
#
_symmetry.space_group_name_H-M   'P 1'
#
loop_
_entity.id
_entity.type
_entity.pdbx_description
1 polymer ?
#
loop_
_entity_poly.entity_id
_entity_poly.type
_entity_poly.pdbx_seq_one_letter_code
_entity_poly.pdbx_strand_id
1 'polypeptide(L)'
;MIQRKTNQVITDESIFNIFKFYNFNKALKLGQHNYLHYYQMPLGWRENRYIINGYRFSLSHWSMFKSIFHFNHNESMNIWTHIVGLGILFYLGLVHLPSTEVFSKNTFEDNLAIYFFLFCAVACLTCSTIWHTYSCFARISTRYNCACVDYTGITFLITSSVVSVEYAALFNYPKLFRTFMTISIVSGVGGLAFNWSPYFDKPECRSIRIGYFVGLAALGVGTVMSLCFYEGFVKSFQFIIPIFYKSFVWYWIGVCFYGGLIPERWRYDVIINEDECCQHEHSASDILAGNPEKSGEEEYKDIENDITNQILNEKPPSDHESEAMEHEKFKSIINKHFPEQPIQTNYKTDFFSLWWVDYAFSSHNIWHILVVFGVLGHYSCLLEMFSNISR
;
A
#
# COMPACT_ATOMS: atom_id res chain seq x y z
N MET A 1 -7.58 -37.03 4.15
CA MET A 1 -6.38 -36.69 3.34
C MET A 1 -5.35 -35.82 4.10
N ILE A 2 -5.75 -35.09 5.13
CA ILE A 2 -4.85 -34.31 6.02
C ILE A 2 -4.04 -35.23 6.94
N GLN A 3 -4.63 -36.29 7.49
CA GLN A 3 -3.93 -37.23 8.39
C GLN A 3 -2.84 -38.10 7.74
N ARG A 4 -2.88 -38.38 6.44
CA ARG A 4 -1.81 -39.17 5.78
C ARG A 4 -0.49 -38.42 5.55
N LYS A 5 -0.48 -37.09 5.67
CA LYS A 5 0.75 -36.29 5.68
C LYS A 5 1.30 -36.00 7.08
N THR A 6 0.55 -36.33 8.13
CA THR A 6 0.85 -35.96 9.51
C THR A 6 1.63 -36.99 10.30
N ASN A 7 2.10 -38.10 9.70
CA ASN A 7 3.12 -38.95 10.34
C ASN A 7 4.52 -38.35 10.40
N GLN A 8 4.72 -37.15 9.85
CA GLN A 8 5.81 -36.28 10.25
C GLN A 8 5.37 -35.49 11.46
N VAL A 9 6.15 -35.54 12.52
CA VAL A 9 5.96 -34.79 13.76
C VAL A 9 5.46 -33.37 13.42
N ILE A 10 4.17 -33.17 13.59
CA ILE A 10 3.56 -31.85 13.47
C ILE A 10 4.02 -31.14 14.73
N THR A 11 4.96 -30.23 14.60
CA THR A 11 5.29 -29.29 15.67
C THR A 11 4.12 -28.37 15.87
N ASP A 12 3.87 -27.89 17.09
CA ASP A 12 2.78 -26.94 17.41
C ASP A 12 2.75 -25.74 16.46
N GLU A 13 3.93 -25.31 16.01
CA GLU A 13 4.11 -24.27 14.98
C GLU A 13 3.47 -24.61 13.63
N SER A 14 3.43 -25.88 13.23
CA SER A 14 2.88 -26.29 11.94
C SER A 14 1.35 -26.29 11.94
N ILE A 15 0.72 -26.65 13.07
CA ILE A 15 -0.72 -26.60 13.27
C ILE A 15 -1.17 -25.14 13.26
N PHE A 16 -0.53 -24.28 14.04
CA PHE A 16 -0.81 -22.85 14.10
C PHE A 16 -0.72 -22.17 12.73
N ASN A 17 0.30 -22.52 11.93
CA ASN A 17 0.45 -22.00 10.57
C ASN A 17 -0.65 -22.49 9.61
N ILE A 18 -1.21 -23.68 9.79
CA ILE A 18 -2.32 -24.18 9.00
C ILE A 18 -3.59 -23.39 9.32
N PHE A 19 -3.84 -23.08 10.58
CA PHE A 19 -5.07 -22.39 11.00
C PHE A 19 -5.07 -20.90 10.69
N LYS A 20 -3.91 -20.23 10.66
CA LYS A 20 -3.79 -18.86 10.14
C LYS A 20 -4.34 -18.72 8.73
N PHE A 21 -4.25 -19.78 7.95
CA PHE A 21 -4.63 -19.80 6.54
C PHE A 21 -5.57 -20.96 6.24
N TYR A 22 -6.55 -21.21 7.13
CA TYR A 22 -7.45 -22.36 7.06
C TYR A 22 -8.10 -22.52 5.68
N ASN A 23 -8.38 -21.43 4.97
CA ASN A 23 -8.98 -21.43 3.64
C ASN A 23 -7.96 -21.29 2.50
N PHE A 24 -6.63 -21.32 2.78
CA PHE A 24 -5.57 -21.06 1.81
C PHE A 24 -5.65 -21.96 0.58
N ASN A 25 -5.73 -23.27 0.78
CA ASN A 25 -5.79 -24.24 -0.32
C ASN A 25 -7.09 -24.10 -1.13
N LYS A 26 -8.20 -23.78 -0.47
CA LYS A 26 -9.51 -23.52 -1.12
C LYS A 26 -9.41 -22.25 -1.96
N ALA A 27 -8.89 -21.18 -1.39
CA ALA A 27 -8.66 -19.91 -2.09
C ALA A 27 -7.74 -20.08 -3.30
N LEU A 28 -6.63 -20.82 -3.13
CA LEU A 28 -5.69 -21.09 -4.23
C LEU A 28 -6.33 -21.87 -5.37
N LYS A 29 -7.14 -22.86 -5.06
CA LYS A 29 -7.86 -23.67 -6.07
C LYS A 29 -8.91 -22.82 -6.80
N LEU A 30 -9.68 -22.03 -6.08
CA LEU A 30 -10.70 -21.15 -6.67
C LEU A 30 -10.07 -20.03 -7.49
N GLY A 31 -8.99 -19.42 -6.99
CA GLY A 31 -8.28 -18.31 -7.62
C GLY A 31 -7.59 -18.64 -8.94
N GLN A 32 -7.44 -19.93 -9.28
CA GLN A 32 -6.95 -20.36 -10.58
C GLN A 32 -7.92 -20.06 -11.73
N HIS A 33 -9.22 -20.00 -11.44
CA HIS A 33 -10.27 -19.89 -12.44
C HIS A 33 -11.15 -18.66 -12.28
N ASN A 34 -11.22 -18.08 -11.05
CA ASN A 34 -12.13 -17.00 -10.72
C ASN A 34 -11.42 -15.92 -9.91
N TYR A 35 -11.93 -14.70 -9.97
CA TYR A 35 -11.64 -13.69 -8.96
C TYR A 35 -12.39 -14.06 -7.68
N LEU A 36 -11.72 -13.85 -6.55
CA LEU A 36 -12.25 -14.20 -5.25
C LEU A 36 -13.01 -13.03 -4.63
N HIS A 37 -13.88 -13.38 -3.72
CA HIS A 37 -14.53 -12.48 -2.80
C HIS A 37 -13.66 -12.26 -1.57
N TYR A 38 -13.76 -11.11 -0.91
CA TYR A 38 -12.98 -10.74 0.28
C TYR A 38 -12.92 -11.87 1.32
N TYR A 39 -14.07 -12.49 1.65
CA TYR A 39 -14.13 -13.57 2.65
C TYR A 39 -13.61 -14.93 2.16
N GLN A 40 -13.39 -15.08 0.87
CA GLN A 40 -12.70 -16.25 0.32
C GLN A 40 -11.18 -16.11 0.41
N MET A 41 -10.68 -14.88 0.59
CA MET A 41 -9.25 -14.64 0.79
C MET A 41 -8.83 -15.09 2.18
N PRO A 42 -7.62 -15.67 2.33
CA PRO A 42 -7.05 -15.91 3.65
C PRO A 42 -6.84 -14.59 4.40
N LEU A 43 -6.97 -14.60 5.73
CA LEU A 43 -6.92 -13.41 6.58
C LEU A 43 -5.76 -12.47 6.26
N GLY A 44 -4.55 -13.00 6.10
CA GLY A 44 -3.36 -12.20 5.82
C GLY A 44 -3.35 -11.45 4.48
N TRP A 45 -4.36 -11.64 3.64
CA TRP A 45 -4.53 -10.93 2.37
C TRP A 45 -5.76 -10.03 2.34
N ARG A 46 -6.51 -9.92 3.43
CA ARG A 46 -7.67 -9.05 3.56
C ARG A 46 -7.23 -7.67 4.01
N GLU A 47 -7.30 -6.66 3.13
CA GLU A 47 -6.83 -5.31 3.44
C GLU A 47 -7.99 -4.35 3.76
N ASN A 48 -8.91 -4.19 2.83
CA ASN A 48 -10.00 -3.22 2.96
C ASN A 48 -11.35 -3.96 2.97
N ARG A 49 -12.00 -3.99 4.12
CA ARG A 49 -13.28 -4.67 4.32
C ARG A 49 -14.43 -4.15 3.44
N TYR A 50 -14.30 -2.96 2.91
CA TYR A 50 -15.30 -2.37 2.02
C TYR A 50 -15.10 -2.73 0.54
N ILE A 51 -13.96 -3.30 0.18
CA ILE A 51 -13.68 -3.83 -1.15
C ILE A 51 -13.96 -5.33 -1.13
N ILE A 52 -15.01 -5.75 -1.80
CA ILE A 52 -15.59 -7.07 -1.59
C ILE A 52 -15.23 -8.05 -2.70
N ASN A 53 -15.14 -7.60 -3.94
CA ASN A 53 -14.94 -8.48 -5.09
C ASN A 53 -13.65 -8.16 -5.86
N GLY A 54 -13.28 -9.07 -6.75
CA GLY A 54 -12.20 -8.84 -7.70
C GLY A 54 -10.82 -9.25 -7.20
N TYR A 55 -10.70 -10.03 -6.14
CA TYR A 55 -9.41 -10.47 -5.61
C TYR A 55 -8.78 -11.56 -6.46
N ARG A 56 -7.52 -11.38 -6.81
CA ARG A 56 -6.69 -12.41 -7.45
C ARG A 56 -6.00 -13.22 -6.37
N PHE A 57 -5.79 -14.51 -6.57
CA PHE A 57 -5.00 -15.31 -5.64
C PHE A 57 -4.28 -16.43 -6.38
N SER A 58 -2.96 -16.33 -6.52
CA SER A 58 -2.16 -17.27 -7.32
C SER A 58 -0.73 -17.33 -6.81
N LEU A 59 -0.08 -18.50 -7.00
CA LEU A 59 1.37 -18.70 -6.81
C LEU A 59 2.17 -18.48 -8.12
N SER A 60 1.51 -18.24 -9.23
CA SER A 60 2.15 -18.08 -10.54
C SER A 60 2.50 -16.61 -10.79
N HIS A 61 3.79 -16.29 -10.88
CA HIS A 61 4.27 -14.96 -11.29
C HIS A 61 3.72 -14.56 -12.66
N TRP A 62 3.62 -15.52 -13.58
CA TRP A 62 3.10 -15.27 -14.92
C TRP A 62 1.60 -14.91 -14.91
N SER A 63 0.82 -15.57 -14.04
CA SER A 63 -0.58 -15.23 -13.85
C SER A 63 -0.75 -13.81 -13.29
N MET A 64 0.07 -13.41 -12.30
CA MET A 64 0.06 -12.05 -11.76
C MET A 64 0.47 -11.02 -12.81
N PHE A 65 1.52 -11.28 -13.58
CA PHE A 65 1.93 -10.39 -14.66
C PHE A 65 0.83 -10.22 -15.71
N LYS A 66 0.22 -11.32 -16.19
CA LYS A 66 -0.89 -11.27 -17.15
C LYS A 66 -2.07 -10.47 -16.64
N SER A 67 -2.34 -10.52 -15.34
CA SER A 67 -3.47 -9.81 -14.75
C SER A 67 -3.36 -8.28 -14.86
N ILE A 68 -2.18 -7.72 -15.09
CA ILE A 68 -2.01 -6.28 -15.39
C ILE A 68 -2.93 -5.86 -16.56
N PHE A 69 -3.12 -6.74 -17.54
CA PHE A 69 -3.94 -6.48 -18.72
C PHE A 69 -5.43 -6.85 -18.54
N HIS A 70 -5.82 -7.26 -17.36
CA HIS A 70 -7.21 -7.51 -17.01
C HIS A 70 -7.77 -6.32 -16.23
N PHE A 71 -8.91 -5.78 -16.67
CA PHE A 71 -9.49 -4.57 -16.08
C PHE A 71 -10.64 -4.83 -15.09
N ASN A 72 -10.88 -6.08 -14.76
CA ASN A 72 -12.02 -6.53 -13.94
C ASN A 72 -11.61 -7.09 -12.58
N HIS A 73 -10.49 -6.64 -12.02
CA HIS A 73 -10.06 -6.95 -10.67
C HIS A 73 -9.84 -5.68 -9.83
N ASN A 74 -9.87 -5.81 -8.53
CA ASN A 74 -9.83 -4.71 -7.57
C ASN A 74 -8.56 -3.83 -7.65
N GLU A 75 -7.45 -4.35 -8.17
CA GLU A 75 -6.19 -3.63 -8.30
C GLU A 75 -5.94 -3.01 -9.68
N SER A 76 -6.85 -3.22 -10.63
CA SER A 76 -6.65 -2.78 -12.01
C SER A 76 -6.39 -1.28 -12.10
N MET A 77 -7.20 -0.48 -11.41
CA MET A 77 -7.07 0.97 -11.44
C MET A 77 -5.82 1.46 -10.72
N ASN A 78 -5.42 0.83 -9.60
CA ASN A 78 -4.17 1.14 -8.90
C ASN A 78 -2.96 0.93 -9.82
N ILE A 79 -2.92 -0.19 -10.53
CA ILE A 79 -1.84 -0.52 -11.48
C ILE A 79 -1.82 0.49 -12.64
N TRP A 80 -2.95 0.70 -13.31
CA TRP A 80 -2.98 1.49 -14.53
C TRP A 80 -2.83 2.99 -14.32
N THR A 81 -3.30 3.55 -13.23
CA THR A 81 -3.06 4.96 -12.90
C THR A 81 -1.56 5.27 -12.82
N HIS A 82 -0.78 4.37 -12.22
CA HIS A 82 0.67 4.54 -12.12
C HIS A 82 1.40 4.18 -13.42
N ILE A 83 0.95 3.19 -14.19
CA ILE A 83 1.52 2.93 -15.54
C ILE A 83 1.33 4.13 -16.46
N VAL A 84 0.15 4.76 -16.46
CA VAL A 84 -0.09 5.98 -17.22
C VAL A 84 0.78 7.11 -16.70
N GLY A 85 0.88 7.27 -15.37
CA GLY A 85 1.79 8.22 -14.74
C GLY A 85 3.25 8.04 -15.18
N LEU A 86 3.73 6.79 -15.24
CA LEU A 86 5.07 6.46 -15.76
C LEU A 86 5.25 6.93 -17.21
N GLY A 87 4.28 6.67 -18.08
CA GLY A 87 4.32 7.15 -19.47
C GLY A 87 4.44 8.67 -19.55
N ILE A 88 3.69 9.39 -18.71
CA ILE A 88 3.77 10.85 -18.62
C ILE A 88 5.16 11.30 -18.12
N LEU A 89 5.68 10.68 -17.06
CA LEU A 89 7.01 11.03 -16.50
C LEU A 89 8.14 10.79 -17.51
N PHE A 90 8.09 9.70 -18.27
CA PHE A 90 9.05 9.47 -19.34
C PHE A 90 8.95 10.55 -20.44
N TYR A 91 7.74 10.93 -20.83
CA TYR A 91 7.56 12.04 -21.76
C TYR A 91 8.14 13.35 -21.20
N LEU A 92 7.86 13.66 -19.93
CA LEU A 92 8.39 14.86 -19.27
C LEU A 92 9.92 14.88 -19.24
N GLY A 93 10.56 13.77 -18.88
CA GLY A 93 12.02 13.70 -18.78
C GLY A 93 12.73 13.65 -20.14
N LEU A 94 12.20 12.91 -21.11
CA LEU A 94 12.89 12.68 -22.37
C LEU A 94 12.57 13.71 -23.46
N VAL A 95 11.38 14.32 -23.43
CA VAL A 95 10.89 15.22 -24.48
C VAL A 95 10.64 16.62 -23.96
N HIS A 96 9.78 16.76 -22.94
CA HIS A 96 9.34 18.08 -22.50
C HIS A 96 10.49 18.87 -21.82
N LEU A 97 11.16 18.31 -20.82
CA LEU A 97 12.22 19.01 -20.11
C LEU A 97 13.34 19.53 -21.03
N PRO A 98 13.91 18.69 -21.92
CA PRO A 98 14.94 19.15 -22.86
C PRO A 98 14.48 20.24 -23.84
N SER A 99 13.18 20.36 -24.10
CA SER A 99 12.61 21.37 -24.99
C SER A 99 12.31 22.71 -24.29
N THR A 100 12.46 22.78 -22.95
CA THR A 100 12.16 23.99 -22.20
C THR A 100 13.29 25.00 -22.23
N GLU A 101 12.96 26.30 -22.17
CA GLU A 101 13.97 27.34 -21.99
C GLU A 101 14.72 27.21 -20.66
N VAL A 102 14.06 26.67 -19.64
CA VAL A 102 14.65 26.40 -18.32
C VAL A 102 15.84 25.47 -18.47
N PHE A 103 15.66 24.36 -19.19
CA PHE A 103 16.73 23.39 -19.43
C PHE A 103 17.95 24.00 -20.11
N SER A 104 17.75 24.88 -21.09
CA SER A 104 18.82 25.50 -21.85
C SER A 104 19.57 26.61 -21.05
N LYS A 105 18.91 27.25 -20.07
CA LYS A 105 19.47 28.27 -19.22
C LYS A 105 20.12 27.74 -17.94
N ASN A 106 19.68 26.55 -17.51
CA ASN A 106 20.19 25.90 -16.31
C ASN A 106 21.62 25.40 -16.47
N THR A 107 22.35 25.30 -15.35
CA THR A 107 23.59 24.52 -15.31
C THR A 107 23.32 23.02 -15.39
N PHE A 108 24.39 22.25 -15.53
CA PHE A 108 24.31 20.80 -15.48
C PHE A 108 23.74 20.31 -14.15
N GLU A 109 24.14 20.88 -13.04
CA GLU A 109 23.71 20.52 -11.67
C GLU A 109 22.24 20.82 -11.45
N ASP A 110 21.70 21.91 -12.00
CA ASP A 110 20.28 22.25 -11.90
C ASP A 110 19.42 21.22 -12.65
N ASN A 111 19.82 20.92 -13.88
CA ASN A 111 19.14 19.90 -14.67
C ASN A 111 19.25 18.54 -14.01
N LEU A 112 20.39 18.21 -13.40
CA LEU A 112 20.57 16.98 -12.63
C LEU A 112 19.60 16.90 -11.43
N ALA A 113 19.35 18.01 -10.73
CA ALA A 113 18.39 18.05 -9.62
C ALA A 113 16.95 17.75 -10.10
N ILE A 114 16.55 18.31 -11.25
CA ILE A 114 15.23 18.02 -11.85
C ILE A 114 15.15 16.55 -12.30
N TYR A 115 16.19 16.03 -12.95
CA TYR A 115 16.23 14.63 -13.35
C TYR A 115 16.25 13.66 -12.17
N PHE A 116 16.93 14.03 -11.09
CA PHE A 116 16.93 13.23 -9.85
C PHE A 116 15.52 13.11 -9.29
N PHE A 117 14.75 14.21 -9.22
CA PHE A 117 13.35 14.15 -8.84
C PHE A 117 12.52 13.26 -9.77
N LEU A 118 12.64 13.45 -11.09
CA LEU A 118 11.90 12.63 -12.07
C LEU A 118 12.27 11.14 -11.97
N PHE A 119 13.53 10.83 -11.76
CA PHE A 119 13.99 9.45 -11.55
C PHE A 119 13.35 8.82 -10.31
N CYS A 120 13.33 9.54 -9.18
CA CYS A 120 12.71 9.07 -7.95
C CYS A 120 11.17 8.94 -8.09
N ALA A 121 10.54 9.83 -8.85
CA ALA A 121 9.12 9.74 -9.16
C ALA A 121 8.82 8.49 -10.02
N VAL A 122 9.61 8.22 -11.05
CA VAL A 122 9.52 6.98 -11.85
C VAL A 122 9.73 5.75 -10.96
N ALA A 123 10.72 5.77 -10.07
CA ALA A 123 10.96 4.67 -9.14
C ALA A 123 9.74 4.44 -8.22
N CYS A 124 9.15 5.51 -7.66
CA CYS A 124 7.97 5.42 -6.80
C CYS A 124 6.78 4.78 -7.53
N LEU A 125 6.40 5.28 -8.70
CA LEU A 125 5.27 4.73 -9.45
C LEU A 125 5.53 3.30 -9.93
N THR A 126 6.78 2.95 -10.23
CA THR A 126 7.18 1.58 -10.58
C THR A 126 7.04 0.64 -9.38
N CYS A 127 7.57 1.03 -8.22
CA CYS A 127 7.48 0.26 -6.97
C CYS A 127 6.01 0.00 -6.59
N SER A 128 5.17 1.01 -6.69
CA SER A 128 3.75 0.88 -6.43
C SER A 128 3.05 -0.04 -7.46
N THR A 129 3.37 0.08 -8.74
CA THR A 129 2.85 -0.84 -9.76
C THR A 129 3.22 -2.29 -9.45
N ILE A 130 4.45 -2.54 -8.98
CA ILE A 130 4.91 -3.87 -8.56
C ILE A 130 4.08 -4.34 -7.35
N TRP A 131 3.92 -3.51 -6.32
CA TRP A 131 3.12 -3.85 -5.16
C TRP A 131 1.70 -4.24 -5.56
N HIS A 132 0.98 -3.41 -6.30
CA HIS A 132 -0.39 -3.68 -6.70
C HIS A 132 -0.53 -4.87 -7.65
N THR A 133 0.51 -5.20 -8.41
CA THR A 133 0.55 -6.44 -9.17
C THR A 133 0.64 -7.66 -8.26
N TYR A 134 1.40 -7.59 -7.17
CA TYR A 134 1.69 -8.72 -6.27
C TYR A 134 0.94 -8.66 -4.93
N SER A 135 0.09 -7.68 -4.67
CA SER A 135 -0.66 -7.52 -3.41
C SER A 135 -1.45 -8.77 -2.99
N CYS A 136 -1.96 -9.52 -3.97
CA CYS A 136 -2.69 -10.78 -3.77
C CYS A 136 -1.88 -12.03 -4.14
N PHE A 137 -0.55 -11.95 -4.23
CA PHE A 137 0.29 -13.12 -4.50
C PHE A 137 0.28 -14.07 -3.31
N ALA A 138 0.03 -15.36 -3.57
CA ALA A 138 -0.22 -16.32 -2.51
C ALA A 138 1.01 -16.69 -1.66
N ARG A 139 2.23 -16.24 -2.00
CA ARG A 139 3.40 -16.36 -1.14
C ARG A 139 3.57 -15.09 -0.31
N ILE A 140 3.31 -15.19 0.98
CA ILE A 140 3.31 -14.06 1.90
C ILE A 140 4.64 -13.29 1.95
N SER A 141 5.78 -13.98 1.90
CA SER A 141 7.10 -13.33 1.89
C SER A 141 7.32 -12.45 0.65
N THR A 142 6.87 -12.90 -0.53
CA THR A 142 6.95 -12.10 -1.76
C THR A 142 6.03 -10.88 -1.66
N ARG A 143 4.81 -11.07 -1.16
CA ARG A 143 3.85 -9.98 -0.91
C ARG A 143 4.45 -8.94 0.02
N TYR A 144 5.00 -9.35 1.17
CA TYR A 144 5.66 -8.47 2.14
C TYR A 144 6.81 -7.68 1.50
N ASN A 145 7.70 -8.35 0.77
CA ASN A 145 8.81 -7.67 0.10
C ASN A 145 8.33 -6.62 -0.91
N CYS A 146 7.25 -6.90 -1.64
CA CYS A 146 6.67 -5.93 -2.57
C CYS A 146 6.07 -4.71 -1.84
N ALA A 147 5.47 -4.90 -0.66
CA ALA A 147 4.99 -3.80 0.17
C ALA A 147 6.17 -2.91 0.66
N CYS A 148 7.27 -3.53 1.13
CA CYS A 148 8.48 -2.79 1.51
C CYS A 148 9.09 -2.02 0.35
N VAL A 149 9.06 -2.57 -0.87
CA VAL A 149 9.50 -1.91 -2.10
C VAL A 149 8.64 -0.68 -2.38
N ASP A 150 7.32 -0.78 -2.22
CA ASP A 150 6.39 0.35 -2.40
C ASP A 150 6.68 1.49 -1.40
N TYR A 151 6.81 1.19 -0.11
CA TYR A 151 7.20 2.18 0.91
C TYR A 151 8.55 2.84 0.59
N THR A 152 9.49 2.07 0.04
CA THR A 152 10.79 2.59 -0.42
C THR A 152 10.62 3.61 -1.53
N GLY A 153 9.73 3.34 -2.49
CA GLY A 153 9.37 4.27 -3.55
C GLY A 153 8.82 5.60 -3.02
N ILE A 154 7.93 5.55 -2.03
CA ILE A 154 7.38 6.76 -1.37
C ILE A 154 8.51 7.57 -0.70
N THR A 155 9.42 6.88 0.01
CA THR A 155 10.58 7.54 0.65
C THR A 155 11.46 8.26 -0.37
N PHE A 156 11.76 7.62 -1.51
CA PHE A 156 12.53 8.24 -2.59
C PHE A 156 11.84 9.47 -3.15
N LEU A 157 10.54 9.38 -3.42
CA LEU A 157 9.78 10.51 -3.97
C LEU A 157 9.77 11.69 -3.01
N ILE A 158 9.45 11.49 -1.73
CA ILE A 158 9.39 12.57 -0.74
C ILE A 158 10.79 13.19 -0.55
N THR A 159 11.83 12.36 -0.35
CA THR A 159 13.19 12.85 -0.13
C THR A 159 13.69 13.67 -1.32
N SER A 160 13.48 13.18 -2.54
CA SER A 160 13.90 13.91 -3.74
C SER A 160 13.11 15.20 -3.96
N SER A 161 11.83 15.21 -3.61
CA SER A 161 10.99 16.40 -3.63
C SER A 161 11.53 17.48 -2.70
N VAL A 162 11.86 17.10 -1.46
CA VAL A 162 12.42 18.03 -0.46
C VAL A 162 13.81 18.52 -0.89
N VAL A 163 14.70 17.61 -1.26
CA VAL A 163 16.08 17.93 -1.67
C VAL A 163 16.12 18.85 -2.89
N SER A 164 15.25 18.66 -3.89
CA SER A 164 15.21 19.53 -5.07
C SER A 164 14.70 20.94 -4.76
N VAL A 165 13.76 21.07 -3.82
CA VAL A 165 13.30 22.37 -3.31
C VAL A 165 14.38 23.03 -2.48
N GLU A 166 15.06 22.32 -1.59
CA GLU A 166 16.18 22.82 -0.80
C GLU A 166 17.31 23.34 -1.69
N TYR A 167 17.62 22.60 -2.75
CA TYR A 167 18.62 23.02 -3.73
C TYR A 167 18.24 24.36 -4.38
N ALA A 168 17.01 24.49 -4.88
CA ALA A 168 16.55 25.71 -5.53
C ALA A 168 16.41 26.89 -4.54
N ALA A 169 15.93 26.65 -3.32
CA ALA A 169 15.66 27.66 -2.33
C ALA A 169 16.94 28.21 -1.64
N LEU A 170 17.90 27.33 -1.38
CA LEU A 170 19.09 27.64 -0.56
C LEU A 170 20.38 27.79 -1.40
N PHE A 171 20.25 27.91 -2.71
CA PHE A 171 21.39 28.04 -3.62
C PHE A 171 22.39 29.10 -3.20
N ASN A 172 21.90 30.27 -2.77
CA ASN A 172 22.73 31.40 -2.33
C ASN A 172 23.25 31.26 -0.89
N TYR A 173 22.87 30.21 -0.15
CA TYR A 173 23.19 30.00 1.25
C TYR A 173 23.91 28.65 1.48
N PRO A 174 25.17 28.47 1.04
CA PRO A 174 25.85 27.19 0.95
C PRO A 174 26.00 26.45 2.29
N LYS A 175 26.01 27.15 3.42
CA LYS A 175 26.04 26.52 4.75
C LYS A 175 24.66 25.89 5.09
N LEU A 176 23.59 26.67 4.91
CA LEU A 176 22.21 26.17 5.13
C LEU A 176 21.90 25.04 4.17
N PHE A 177 22.23 25.21 2.90
CA PHE A 177 22.03 24.17 1.88
C PHE A 177 22.65 22.84 2.29
N ARG A 178 23.94 22.83 2.68
CA ARG A 178 24.60 21.59 3.14
C ARG A 178 23.93 21.00 4.37
N THR A 179 23.52 21.84 5.33
CA THR A 179 22.88 21.37 6.56
C THR A 179 21.54 20.71 6.25
N PHE A 180 20.62 21.39 5.55
CA PHE A 180 19.30 20.86 5.25
C PHE A 180 19.37 19.63 4.34
N MET A 181 20.16 19.68 3.28
CA MET A 181 20.36 18.55 2.38
C MET A 181 20.90 17.32 3.13
N THR A 182 21.85 17.49 4.05
CA THR A 182 22.35 16.39 4.86
C THR A 182 21.25 15.80 5.75
N ILE A 183 20.46 16.65 6.42
CA ILE A 183 19.33 16.19 7.25
C ILE A 183 18.32 15.41 6.41
N SER A 184 17.95 15.95 5.25
CA SER A 184 16.95 15.33 4.36
C SER A 184 17.41 13.98 3.81
N ILE A 185 18.68 13.91 3.37
CA ILE A 185 19.26 12.64 2.87
C ILE A 185 19.38 11.62 4.00
N VAL A 186 19.90 12.01 5.18
CA VAL A 186 20.04 11.10 6.33
C VAL A 186 18.66 10.60 6.79
N SER A 187 17.66 11.49 6.82
CA SER A 187 16.29 11.11 7.15
C SER A 187 15.69 10.14 6.12
N GLY A 188 15.93 10.37 4.83
CA GLY A 188 15.52 9.47 3.76
C GLY A 188 16.18 8.09 3.87
N VAL A 189 17.50 8.04 4.10
CA VAL A 189 18.25 6.78 4.32
C VAL A 189 17.74 6.05 5.56
N GLY A 190 17.49 6.77 6.66
CA GLY A 190 16.86 6.21 7.86
C GLY A 190 15.50 5.60 7.56
N GLY A 191 14.72 6.24 6.68
CA GLY A 191 13.45 5.73 6.21
C GLY A 191 13.54 4.42 5.44
N LEU A 192 14.58 4.23 4.64
CA LEU A 192 14.81 2.95 3.97
C LEU A 192 14.99 1.81 4.98
N ALA A 193 15.82 2.03 6.00
CA ALA A 193 16.01 1.04 7.06
C ALA A 193 14.69 0.76 7.81
N PHE A 194 13.89 1.80 8.03
CA PHE A 194 12.60 1.68 8.70
C PHE A 194 11.55 0.95 7.86
N ASN A 195 11.46 1.20 6.56
CA ASN A 195 10.54 0.54 5.62
C ASN A 195 10.73 -0.98 5.56
N TRP A 196 11.96 -1.47 5.74
CA TRP A 196 12.29 -2.90 5.74
C TRP A 196 12.27 -3.52 7.14
N SER A 197 11.86 -2.76 8.15
CA SER A 197 11.67 -3.27 9.50
C SER A 197 10.31 -3.99 9.59
N PRO A 198 10.27 -5.23 10.12
CA PRO A 198 9.01 -5.93 10.37
C PRO A 198 8.06 -5.15 11.29
N TYR A 199 8.62 -4.29 12.15
CA TYR A 199 7.84 -3.44 13.04
C TYR A 199 7.06 -2.36 12.28
N PHE A 200 7.63 -1.79 11.21
CA PHE A 200 7.02 -0.69 10.46
C PHE A 200 5.76 -1.11 9.67
N ASP A 201 5.71 -2.35 9.23
CA ASP A 201 4.58 -2.88 8.45
C ASP A 201 3.37 -3.23 9.34
N LYS A 202 3.53 -3.27 10.65
CA LYS A 202 2.43 -3.58 11.57
C LYS A 202 1.28 -2.60 11.43
N PRO A 203 0.01 -3.07 11.50
CA PRO A 203 -1.18 -2.20 11.49
C PRO A 203 -1.16 -1.14 12.60
N GLU A 204 -0.71 -1.50 13.79
CA GLU A 204 -0.53 -0.59 14.94
C GLU A 204 0.41 0.57 14.61
N CYS A 205 1.38 0.35 13.71
CA CYS A 205 2.34 1.34 13.27
C CYS A 205 1.84 2.22 12.12
N ARG A 206 0.60 2.05 11.64
CA ARG A 206 0.02 2.86 10.57
C ARG A 206 0.14 4.37 10.84
N SER A 207 -0.20 4.80 12.07
CA SER A 207 -0.07 6.20 12.46
C SER A 207 1.37 6.67 12.49
N ILE A 208 2.30 5.82 12.96
CA ILE A 208 3.74 6.10 12.98
C ILE A 208 4.27 6.21 11.55
N ARG A 209 3.82 5.32 10.66
CA ARG A 209 4.17 5.31 9.23
C ARG A 209 3.72 6.60 8.53
N ILE A 210 2.47 6.99 8.72
CA ILE A 210 1.94 8.25 8.20
C ILE A 210 2.71 9.43 8.79
N GLY A 211 2.92 9.45 10.11
CA GLY A 211 3.68 10.48 10.81
C GLY A 211 5.11 10.61 10.31
N TYR A 212 5.77 9.49 10.00
CA TYR A 212 7.11 9.49 9.42
C TYR A 212 7.14 10.17 8.05
N PHE A 213 6.24 9.79 7.13
CA PHE A 213 6.19 10.39 5.80
C PHE A 213 5.81 11.88 5.83
N VAL A 214 4.87 12.25 6.69
CA VAL A 214 4.50 13.66 6.93
C VAL A 214 5.69 14.44 7.52
N GLY A 215 6.40 13.85 8.49
CA GLY A 215 7.59 14.44 9.10
C GLY A 215 8.72 14.64 8.08
N LEU A 216 8.95 13.65 7.21
CA LEU A 216 9.93 13.74 6.13
C LEU A 216 9.58 14.88 5.14
N ALA A 217 8.32 14.99 4.74
CA ALA A 217 7.86 16.11 3.90
C ALA A 217 7.95 17.47 4.61
N ALA A 218 7.73 17.50 5.93
CA ALA A 218 7.81 18.72 6.73
C ALA A 218 9.23 19.28 6.87
N LEU A 219 10.29 18.56 6.51
CA LEU A 219 11.66 19.10 6.43
C LEU A 219 11.71 20.30 5.48
N GLY A 220 10.95 20.29 4.39
CA GLY A 220 10.80 21.42 3.50
C GLY A 220 10.27 22.70 4.19
N VAL A 221 9.44 22.56 5.25
CA VAL A 221 8.97 23.72 6.02
C VAL A 221 10.13 24.40 6.75
N GLY A 222 11.07 23.63 7.30
CA GLY A 222 12.29 24.18 7.92
C GLY A 222 13.11 25.02 6.95
N THR A 223 13.20 24.58 5.69
CA THR A 223 13.85 25.33 4.60
C THR A 223 13.16 26.68 4.38
N VAL A 224 11.82 26.68 4.29
CA VAL A 224 11.02 27.91 4.12
C VAL A 224 11.22 28.87 5.28
N MET A 225 11.16 28.37 6.51
CA MET A 225 11.34 29.19 7.71
C MET A 225 12.73 29.84 7.73
N SER A 226 13.76 29.09 7.33
CA SER A 226 15.10 29.61 7.21
C SER A 226 15.18 30.68 6.12
N LEU A 227 14.57 30.46 4.98
CA LEU A 227 14.52 31.42 3.89
C LEU A 227 13.79 32.72 4.32
N CYS A 228 12.68 32.61 5.08
CA CYS A 228 11.98 33.77 5.64
C CYS A 228 12.88 34.62 6.54
N PHE A 229 13.78 34.00 7.29
CA PHE A 229 14.72 34.71 8.16
C PHE A 229 15.74 35.50 7.38
N TYR A 230 16.22 34.98 6.25
CA TYR A 230 17.30 35.63 5.46
C TYR A 230 16.77 36.59 4.38
N GLU A 231 15.67 36.24 3.71
CA GLU A 231 15.14 37.01 2.58
C GLU A 231 13.85 37.78 2.89
N GLY A 232 13.31 37.57 4.10
CA GLY A 232 12.03 38.11 4.54
C GLY A 232 10.84 37.28 4.11
N PHE A 233 9.74 37.41 4.87
CA PHE A 233 8.54 36.59 4.76
C PHE A 233 7.90 36.64 3.37
N VAL A 234 7.71 37.86 2.83
CA VAL A 234 6.97 38.05 1.57
C VAL A 234 7.66 37.34 0.40
N LYS A 235 8.97 37.55 0.25
CA LYS A 235 9.72 36.94 -0.85
C LYS A 235 9.79 35.43 -0.75
N SER A 236 10.06 34.91 0.45
CA SER A 236 10.10 33.47 0.70
C SER A 236 8.76 32.81 0.48
N PHE A 237 7.69 33.47 0.89
CA PHE A 237 6.33 32.95 0.70
C PHE A 237 5.94 32.93 -0.78
N GLN A 238 6.25 33.98 -1.53
CA GLN A 238 6.04 34.01 -2.99
C GLN A 238 6.79 32.90 -3.71
N PHE A 239 8.01 32.55 -3.26
CA PHE A 239 8.80 31.48 -3.83
C PHE A 239 8.20 30.10 -3.59
N ILE A 240 7.60 29.87 -2.41
CA ILE A 240 7.14 28.53 -2.01
C ILE A 240 5.66 28.27 -2.28
N ILE A 241 4.83 29.33 -2.39
CA ILE A 241 3.38 29.20 -2.53
C ILE A 241 2.97 28.30 -3.72
N PRO A 242 3.70 28.30 -4.87
CA PRO A 242 3.40 27.40 -5.99
C PRO A 242 3.42 25.93 -5.58
N ILE A 243 4.28 25.52 -4.66
CA ILE A 243 4.36 24.13 -4.18
C ILE A 243 3.06 23.72 -3.50
N PHE A 244 2.46 24.61 -2.69
CA PHE A 244 1.23 24.33 -1.97
C PHE A 244 0.05 24.08 -2.93
N TYR A 245 -0.20 24.97 -3.88
CA TYR A 245 -1.38 24.85 -4.73
C TYR A 245 -1.18 23.96 -5.96
N LYS A 246 0.05 23.80 -6.48
CA LYS A 246 0.30 22.93 -7.63
C LYS A 246 0.55 21.46 -7.24
N SER A 247 1.22 21.22 -6.10
CA SER A 247 1.65 19.89 -5.70
C SER A 247 1.00 19.42 -4.41
N PHE A 248 1.22 20.12 -3.32
CA PHE A 248 0.89 19.67 -1.98
C PHE A 248 -0.61 19.46 -1.75
N VAL A 249 -1.45 20.31 -2.35
CA VAL A 249 -2.92 20.20 -2.27
C VAL A 249 -3.43 18.83 -2.74
N TRP A 250 -2.81 18.26 -3.77
CA TRP A 250 -3.22 16.96 -4.30
C TRP A 250 -2.92 15.83 -3.34
N TYR A 251 -1.75 15.84 -2.73
CA TYR A 251 -1.39 14.87 -1.69
C TYR A 251 -2.31 14.99 -0.47
N TRP A 252 -2.63 16.21 -0.03
CA TRP A 252 -3.55 16.44 1.09
C TRP A 252 -4.96 15.90 0.83
N ILE A 253 -5.52 16.24 -0.31
CA ILE A 253 -6.84 15.73 -0.72
C ILE A 253 -6.79 14.20 -0.77
N GLY A 254 -5.74 13.64 -1.37
CA GLY A 254 -5.56 12.19 -1.47
C GLY A 254 -5.49 11.49 -0.10
N VAL A 255 -4.74 12.05 0.85
CA VAL A 255 -4.67 11.52 2.23
C VAL A 255 -6.03 11.57 2.91
N CYS A 256 -6.84 12.62 2.68
CA CYS A 256 -8.20 12.71 3.23
C CYS A 256 -9.10 11.59 2.69
N PHE A 257 -9.07 11.32 1.39
CA PHE A 257 -9.82 10.22 0.79
C PHE A 257 -9.34 8.87 1.31
N TYR A 258 -8.04 8.61 1.23
CA TYR A 258 -7.42 7.34 1.66
C TYR A 258 -7.63 7.07 3.15
N GLY A 259 -7.35 8.05 4.01
CA GLY A 259 -7.51 7.92 5.46
C GLY A 259 -8.98 7.80 5.89
N GLY A 260 -9.89 8.44 5.15
CA GLY A 260 -11.33 8.39 5.39
C GLY A 260 -12.03 7.16 4.80
N LEU A 261 -11.35 6.37 3.96
CA LEU A 261 -11.95 5.27 3.18
C LEU A 261 -13.16 5.76 2.36
N ILE A 262 -13.02 6.91 1.71
CA ILE A 262 -14.09 7.56 0.95
C ILE A 262 -13.87 7.29 -0.55
N PRO A 263 -14.87 6.78 -1.31
CA PRO A 263 -16.29 6.67 -0.93
C PRO A 263 -16.71 5.31 -0.37
N GLU A 264 -15.88 4.26 -0.42
CA GLU A 264 -16.28 2.87 -0.17
C GLU A 264 -16.89 2.64 1.21
N ARG A 265 -16.55 3.43 2.23
CA ARG A 265 -17.17 3.33 3.56
C ARG A 265 -18.67 3.65 3.59
N TRP A 266 -19.20 4.29 2.54
CA TRP A 266 -20.61 4.67 2.43
C TRP A 266 -21.41 3.71 1.58
N ARG A 267 -20.81 2.59 1.12
CA ARG A 267 -21.53 1.58 0.36
C ARG A 267 -22.63 0.93 1.22
N TYR A 268 -23.74 0.59 0.59
CA TYR A 268 -24.88 -0.07 1.25
C TYR A 268 -25.37 -1.33 0.53
N ASP A 269 -24.72 -1.72 -0.55
CA ASP A 269 -25.01 -2.96 -1.28
C ASP A 269 -24.52 -4.20 -0.52
N VAL A 270 -23.73 -4.00 0.53
CA VAL A 270 -23.15 -5.06 1.34
C VAL A 270 -23.43 -4.76 2.80
N ILE A 271 -23.96 -5.74 3.52
CA ILE A 271 -24.10 -5.67 4.98
C ILE A 271 -22.74 -6.07 5.56
N ILE A 272 -22.03 -5.10 6.12
CA ILE A 272 -20.79 -5.34 6.84
C ILE A 272 -21.16 -5.40 8.32
N ASN A 273 -21.04 -6.58 8.93
CA ASN A 273 -21.21 -6.72 10.35
C ASN A 273 -19.97 -6.15 11.05
N GLU A 274 -20.10 -4.99 11.66
CA GLU A 274 -19.00 -4.31 12.35
C GLU A 274 -18.53 -5.11 13.59
N ASP A 275 -19.44 -5.85 14.22
CA ASP A 275 -19.16 -6.64 15.41
C ASP A 275 -18.48 -7.98 15.12
N GLU A 276 -18.64 -8.52 13.91
CA GLU A 276 -18.07 -9.81 13.48
C GLU A 276 -16.89 -9.64 12.50
N CYS A 277 -16.72 -8.46 11.93
CA CYS A 277 -15.50 -8.16 11.17
C CYS A 277 -14.34 -8.14 12.15
N CYS A 278 -13.46 -9.14 12.03
CA CYS A 278 -12.16 -9.07 12.65
C CYS A 278 -11.61 -7.68 12.42
N GLN A 279 -11.57 -6.86 13.47
CA GLN A 279 -10.97 -5.52 13.41
C GLN A 279 -9.45 -5.60 13.21
N HIS A 280 -8.96 -6.81 12.90
CA HIS A 280 -7.57 -7.18 12.81
C HIS A 280 -7.08 -7.04 11.38
N GLU A 281 -6.49 -5.89 11.10
CA GLU A 281 -5.58 -5.76 9.99
C GLU A 281 -4.29 -6.52 10.37
N HIS A 282 -4.20 -7.79 10.01
CA HIS A 282 -2.96 -8.55 10.17
C HIS A 282 -1.93 -8.05 9.16
N SER A 283 -0.81 -7.51 9.64
CA SER A 283 0.31 -7.24 8.76
C SER A 283 0.96 -8.53 8.26
N ALA A 284 1.57 -8.46 7.08
CA ALA A 284 2.32 -9.60 6.57
C ALA A 284 3.47 -10.01 7.52
N SER A 285 4.08 -9.05 8.23
CA SER A 285 5.14 -9.30 9.20
C SER A 285 4.65 -10.03 10.46
N ASP A 286 3.46 -9.68 10.96
CA ASP A 286 2.88 -10.36 12.13
C ASP A 286 2.52 -11.81 11.81
N ILE A 287 2.00 -12.04 10.60
CA ILE A 287 1.72 -13.37 10.12
C ILE A 287 3.01 -14.20 9.99
N LEU A 288 4.07 -13.62 9.43
CA LEU A 288 5.38 -14.28 9.28
C LEU A 288 6.04 -14.55 10.63
N ALA A 289 5.96 -13.60 11.57
CA ALA A 289 6.54 -13.73 12.90
C ALA A 289 5.75 -14.65 13.83
N GLY A 290 4.52 -15.03 13.45
CA GLY A 290 3.65 -15.79 14.33
C GLY A 290 3.03 -14.98 15.47
N ASN A 291 3.13 -13.65 15.44
CA ASN A 291 2.59 -12.74 16.44
C ASN A 291 1.30 -12.11 15.94
N PRO A 292 0.11 -12.71 16.13
CA PRO A 292 -1.15 -12.06 15.89
C PRO A 292 -1.31 -10.86 16.85
N GLU A 293 -2.08 -9.86 16.46
CA GLU A 293 -2.47 -8.78 17.37
C GLU A 293 -3.16 -9.31 18.63
N LYS A 294 -3.04 -8.61 19.76
CA LYS A 294 -3.60 -9.08 21.05
C LYS A 294 -5.07 -9.46 20.97
N SER A 295 -5.87 -8.77 20.20
CA SER A 295 -7.28 -9.07 19.99
C SER A 295 -7.50 -10.31 19.11
N GLY A 296 -6.60 -10.61 18.19
CA GLY A 296 -6.57 -11.84 17.41
C GLY A 296 -5.98 -13.02 18.20
N GLU A 297 -5.15 -12.79 19.23
CA GLU A 297 -4.61 -13.87 20.05
C GLU A 297 -5.69 -14.63 20.83
N GLU A 298 -6.71 -13.94 21.34
CA GLU A 298 -7.83 -14.57 22.04
C GLU A 298 -8.66 -15.41 21.06
N GLU A 299 -8.98 -14.86 19.91
CA GLU A 299 -9.74 -15.57 18.88
C GLU A 299 -8.98 -16.79 18.32
N TYR A 300 -7.67 -16.66 18.08
CA TYR A 300 -6.83 -17.79 17.68
C TYR A 300 -6.74 -18.86 18.75
N LYS A 301 -6.65 -18.49 20.02
CA LYS A 301 -6.66 -19.43 21.16
C LYS A 301 -7.98 -20.15 21.28
N ASP A 302 -9.10 -19.46 21.03
CA ASP A 302 -10.42 -20.07 21.05
C ASP A 302 -10.59 -21.05 19.89
N ILE A 303 -10.12 -20.71 18.70
CA ILE A 303 -10.11 -21.61 17.55
C ILE A 303 -9.20 -22.82 17.82
N GLU A 304 -7.99 -22.58 18.32
CA GLU A 304 -7.04 -23.62 18.67
C GLU A 304 -7.59 -24.57 19.75
N ASN A 305 -8.25 -24.00 20.77
CA ASN A 305 -8.92 -24.77 21.82
C ASN A 305 -10.10 -25.58 21.26
N ASP A 306 -10.95 -24.99 20.43
CA ASP A 306 -12.08 -25.69 19.80
C ASP A 306 -11.58 -26.85 18.92
N ILE A 307 -10.50 -26.66 18.17
CA ILE A 307 -9.92 -27.69 17.33
C ILE A 307 -9.23 -28.77 18.17
N THR A 308 -8.46 -28.39 19.15
CA THR A 308 -7.78 -29.35 20.06
C THR A 308 -8.81 -30.18 20.79
N ASN A 309 -9.85 -29.59 21.32
CA ASN A 309 -10.86 -30.28 22.10
C ASN A 309 -11.80 -31.15 21.27
N GLN A 310 -12.15 -30.71 20.06
CA GLN A 310 -13.17 -31.38 19.25
C GLN A 310 -12.61 -32.32 18.18
N ILE A 311 -11.35 -32.13 17.77
CA ILE A 311 -10.74 -32.89 16.69
C ILE A 311 -9.52 -33.69 17.17
N LEU A 312 -8.55 -33.05 17.84
CA LEU A 312 -7.28 -33.69 18.16
C LEU A 312 -7.34 -34.63 19.38
N ASN A 313 -8.23 -34.37 20.34
CA ASN A 313 -8.39 -35.21 21.55
C ASN A 313 -9.31 -36.38 21.34
N GLU A 314 -10.02 -36.47 20.22
CA GLU A 314 -10.83 -37.68 19.86
C GLU A 314 -9.90 -38.71 19.20
N LYS A 315 -10.07 -39.99 19.55
CA LYS A 315 -9.32 -41.09 18.90
C LYS A 315 -9.55 -41.04 17.39
N PRO A 316 -8.48 -41.19 16.58
CA PRO A 316 -8.62 -41.19 15.13
C PRO A 316 -9.62 -42.29 14.72
N PRO A 317 -10.58 -41.92 13.89
CA PRO A 317 -11.58 -42.86 13.41
C PRO A 317 -10.98 -43.90 12.47
N SER A 318 -11.52 -45.10 12.54
CA SER A 318 -11.08 -46.26 11.74
C SER A 318 -11.71 -46.35 10.34
N ASP A 319 -12.76 -45.56 10.05
CA ASP A 319 -13.61 -45.74 8.86
C ASP A 319 -13.87 -44.42 8.10
N HIS A 320 -14.23 -44.52 6.80
CA HIS A 320 -14.53 -43.38 5.91
C HIS A 320 -15.68 -42.49 6.37
N GLU A 321 -16.67 -43.01 7.12
CA GLU A 321 -17.77 -42.21 7.68
C GLU A 321 -17.30 -41.22 8.73
N SER A 322 -16.24 -41.53 9.41
CA SER A 322 -15.67 -40.66 10.44
C SER A 322 -14.72 -39.57 9.89
N GLU A 323 -14.11 -39.79 8.74
CA GLU A 323 -13.41 -38.69 8.02
C GLU A 323 -14.41 -37.61 7.58
N ALA A 324 -15.62 -38.00 7.18
CA ALA A 324 -16.69 -37.07 6.81
C ALA A 324 -17.21 -36.28 8.03
N MET A 325 -17.36 -36.97 9.18
CA MET A 325 -17.80 -36.35 10.43
C MET A 325 -16.75 -35.38 11.01
N GLU A 326 -15.46 -35.72 10.93
CA GLU A 326 -14.37 -34.84 11.32
C GLU A 326 -14.31 -33.59 10.43
N HIS A 327 -14.53 -33.76 9.13
CA HIS A 327 -14.59 -32.63 8.19
C HIS A 327 -15.81 -31.73 8.48
N GLU A 328 -16.97 -32.26 8.85
CA GLU A 328 -18.13 -31.45 9.24
C GLU A 328 -17.93 -30.73 10.57
N LYS A 329 -17.27 -31.35 11.56
CA LYS A 329 -16.88 -30.68 12.81
C LYS A 329 -15.92 -29.52 12.53
N PHE A 330 -14.88 -29.76 11.74
CA PHE A 330 -13.93 -28.72 11.35
C PHE A 330 -14.63 -27.56 10.62
N LYS A 331 -15.53 -27.88 9.71
CA LYS A 331 -16.35 -26.90 8.99
C LYS A 331 -17.25 -26.10 9.95
N SER A 332 -17.82 -26.76 10.96
CA SER A 332 -18.62 -26.11 11.99
C SER A 332 -17.81 -25.13 12.83
N ILE A 333 -16.60 -25.51 13.24
CA ILE A 333 -15.68 -24.62 13.98
C ILE A 333 -15.31 -23.42 13.12
N ILE A 334 -14.95 -23.64 11.87
CA ILE A 334 -14.60 -22.54 10.95
C ILE A 334 -15.79 -21.62 10.71
N ASN A 335 -16.99 -22.15 10.53
CA ASN A 335 -18.19 -21.31 10.37
C ASN A 335 -18.57 -20.54 11.63
N LYS A 336 -18.25 -21.07 12.83
CA LYS A 336 -18.46 -20.38 14.10
C LYS A 336 -17.55 -19.15 14.24
N HIS A 337 -16.28 -19.30 13.90
CA HIS A 337 -15.27 -18.22 14.08
C HIS A 337 -15.15 -17.33 12.85
N PHE A 338 -15.52 -17.82 11.67
CA PHE A 338 -15.44 -17.10 10.39
C PHE A 338 -16.75 -17.29 9.60
N PRO A 339 -17.84 -16.71 10.09
CA PRO A 339 -19.13 -16.80 9.41
C PRO A 339 -19.00 -16.28 7.98
N GLU A 340 -19.58 -17.01 7.01
CA GLU A 340 -19.61 -16.55 5.62
C GLU A 340 -20.39 -15.25 5.54
N GLN A 341 -19.73 -14.15 5.29
CA GLN A 341 -20.32 -12.83 5.06
C GLN A 341 -19.60 -12.12 3.90
N PRO A 342 -20.24 -11.22 3.24
CA PRO A 342 -21.51 -10.56 3.44
C PRO A 342 -22.61 -11.04 2.48
N ILE A 343 -23.85 -10.86 2.89
CA ILE A 343 -25.00 -11.04 1.99
C ILE A 343 -25.01 -9.85 1.02
N GLN A 344 -24.69 -10.09 -0.24
CA GLN A 344 -24.87 -9.11 -1.30
C GLN A 344 -26.34 -9.00 -1.68
N THR A 345 -26.88 -7.81 -1.52
CA THR A 345 -28.18 -7.46 -2.10
C THR A 345 -28.06 -7.24 -3.62
N ASN A 346 -29.14 -7.08 -4.34
CA ASN A 346 -29.19 -6.95 -5.82
C ASN A 346 -28.60 -5.58 -6.28
N TYR A 347 -27.32 -5.40 -6.11
CA TYR A 347 -26.56 -4.15 -6.07
C TYR A 347 -26.14 -3.58 -7.44
N LYS A 348 -26.09 -4.41 -8.48
CA LYS A 348 -25.56 -3.99 -9.80
C LYS A 348 -26.48 -3.06 -10.57
N THR A 349 -27.74 -2.90 -10.15
CA THR A 349 -28.72 -2.02 -10.80
C THR A 349 -28.73 -0.60 -10.23
N ASP A 350 -28.11 -0.38 -9.07
CA ASP A 350 -28.08 0.93 -8.43
C ASP A 350 -26.63 1.46 -8.35
N PHE A 351 -26.36 2.53 -9.09
CA PHE A 351 -25.07 3.21 -9.07
C PHE A 351 -24.71 3.76 -7.68
N PHE A 352 -25.66 4.23 -6.94
CA PHE A 352 -25.45 4.82 -5.61
C PHE A 352 -25.18 3.78 -4.53
N SER A 353 -25.38 2.49 -4.81
CA SER A 353 -24.95 1.40 -3.93
C SER A 353 -23.43 1.33 -3.75
N LEU A 354 -22.68 1.98 -4.65
CA LEU A 354 -21.22 2.02 -4.68
C LEU A 354 -20.56 0.65 -4.97
N TRP A 355 -21.27 -0.30 -5.61
CA TRP A 355 -20.69 -1.60 -5.97
C TRP A 355 -19.43 -1.49 -6.84
N TRP A 356 -19.33 -0.42 -7.62
CA TRP A 356 -18.24 -0.16 -8.55
C TRP A 356 -16.91 0.19 -7.85
N VAL A 357 -16.93 0.54 -6.56
CA VAL A 357 -15.69 0.80 -5.78
C VAL A 357 -14.79 -0.43 -5.68
N ASP A 358 -15.35 -1.63 -5.87
CA ASP A 358 -14.54 -2.86 -5.96
C ASP A 358 -13.56 -2.83 -7.13
N TYR A 359 -13.82 -2.04 -8.18
CA TYR A 359 -13.06 -2.03 -9.42
C TYR A 359 -12.44 -0.69 -9.76
N ALA A 360 -13.11 0.42 -9.35
CA ALA A 360 -12.71 1.76 -9.73
C ALA A 360 -13.12 2.80 -8.68
N PHE A 361 -12.34 3.86 -8.58
CA PHE A 361 -12.59 5.02 -7.74
C PHE A 361 -12.80 4.71 -6.24
N SER A 362 -12.23 3.61 -5.73
CA SER A 362 -12.06 3.46 -4.29
C SER A 362 -11.13 4.56 -3.75
N SER A 363 -11.13 4.77 -2.45
CA SER A 363 -10.26 5.75 -1.79
C SER A 363 -8.79 5.60 -2.20
N HIS A 364 -8.33 4.37 -2.37
CA HIS A 364 -6.97 4.07 -2.77
C HIS A 364 -6.72 4.40 -4.25
N ASN A 365 -7.66 4.12 -5.14
CA ASN A 365 -7.58 4.53 -6.55
C ASN A 365 -7.52 6.07 -6.69
N ILE A 366 -8.33 6.78 -5.91
CA ILE A 366 -8.33 8.25 -5.88
C ILE A 366 -6.99 8.77 -5.38
N TRP A 367 -6.43 8.16 -4.33
CA TRP A 367 -5.10 8.45 -3.82
C TRP A 367 -4.03 8.35 -4.92
N HIS A 368 -4.02 7.26 -5.69
CA HIS A 368 -3.08 7.05 -6.79
C HIS A 368 -3.16 8.14 -7.86
N ILE A 369 -4.37 8.52 -8.27
CA ILE A 369 -4.56 9.60 -9.25
C ILE A 369 -4.00 10.92 -8.69
N LEU A 370 -4.29 11.22 -7.43
CA LEU A 370 -3.88 12.46 -6.80
C LEU A 370 -2.37 12.51 -6.53
N VAL A 371 -1.73 11.35 -6.28
CA VAL A 371 -0.26 11.23 -6.23
C VAL A 371 0.34 11.62 -7.59
N VAL A 372 -0.19 11.13 -8.70
CA VAL A 372 0.28 11.52 -10.04
C VAL A 372 0.14 13.01 -10.25
N PHE A 373 -1.01 13.63 -9.91
CA PHE A 373 -1.19 15.08 -10.01
C PHE A 373 -0.22 15.85 -9.10
N GLY A 374 0.04 15.36 -7.88
CA GLY A 374 1.03 15.93 -6.98
C GLY A 374 2.44 15.93 -7.57
N VAL A 375 2.84 14.82 -8.19
CA VAL A 375 4.14 14.69 -8.88
C VAL A 375 4.26 15.64 -10.07
N LEU A 376 3.22 15.71 -10.92
CA LEU A 376 3.18 16.62 -12.07
C LEU A 376 3.23 18.08 -11.64
N GLY A 377 2.48 18.42 -10.60
CA GLY A 377 2.49 19.74 -9.98
C GLY A 377 3.87 20.09 -9.42
N HIS A 378 4.55 19.15 -8.76
CA HIS A 378 5.89 19.34 -8.22
C HIS A 378 6.91 19.60 -9.34
N TYR A 379 6.87 18.82 -10.41
CA TYR A 379 7.69 19.07 -11.60
C TYR A 379 7.47 20.48 -12.17
N SER A 380 6.20 20.93 -12.30
CA SER A 380 5.87 22.29 -12.74
C SER A 380 6.45 23.36 -11.81
N CYS A 381 6.42 23.12 -10.48
CA CYS A 381 7.01 24.01 -9.50
C CYS A 381 8.53 24.09 -9.64
N LEU A 382 9.20 22.95 -9.85
CA LEU A 382 10.64 22.94 -10.04
C LEU A 382 11.05 23.77 -11.28
N LEU A 383 10.36 23.65 -12.40
CA LEU A 383 10.61 24.46 -13.58
C LEU A 383 10.49 25.96 -13.27
N GLU A 384 9.45 26.37 -12.54
CA GLU A 384 9.26 27.76 -12.13
C GLU A 384 10.36 28.24 -11.17
N MET A 385 10.72 27.43 -10.17
CA MET A 385 11.77 27.75 -9.22
C MET A 385 13.12 27.92 -9.90
N PHE A 386 13.49 26.99 -10.77
CA PHE A 386 14.75 27.04 -11.50
C PHE A 386 14.80 28.17 -12.54
N SER A 387 13.65 28.59 -13.11
CA SER A 387 13.59 29.76 -13.97
C SER A 387 13.86 31.07 -13.24
N ASN A 388 13.59 31.10 -11.93
CA ASN A 388 13.69 32.30 -11.07
C ASN A 388 14.99 32.34 -10.23
N ILE A 389 15.85 31.35 -10.33
CA ILE A 389 17.15 31.37 -9.68
C ILE A 389 18.00 32.47 -10.35
N SER A 390 18.17 33.59 -9.64
CA SER A 390 19.14 34.63 -10.04
C SER A 390 20.56 34.18 -9.67
N ARG A 391 21.37 33.96 -10.65
CA ARG A 391 22.78 33.59 -10.55
C ARG A 391 23.67 34.81 -10.62
#